data_fe1d04fa80dc8387011ceb6de0035690
#
_entry.id   fe1d04fa80dc8387011ceb6de0035690
#
_cell.length_a   1.000
_cell.length_b   1.000
_cell.length_c   1.000
_cell.angle_alpha   90.00
_cell.angle_beta   90.00
_cell.angle_gamma   90.00
#
_symmetry.space_group_name_H-M   'P 1'
#
loop_
_entity.id
_entity.type
_entity.pdbx_description
1 polymer ?
#
loop_
_entity_poly.entity_id
_entity_poly.type
_entity_poly.pdbx_seq_one_letter_code
_entity_poly.pdbx_strand_id
1 'polypeptide(L)'
;MDSVTQTIVNYIEQTDVTNREDLLAVARIAFLDYLASLAPAEEEQAVKDLARFIGADQNQAVKQATLANVDGYESNSTVKHADKALYYGFASHYLDFDDAQANLAGHFSTVLYSALLAVLEPTDRWHDFLRAYIIGAELEGIIGSLINPAHRTQGWHSTGTVGVIGAAAAIGALRGLHGESLAQLLSLAATQSAGMFFQSGTDGKPLHAGLAARNGVWAYELLQHTSLQTSTKPFDPERGWFETIGNTTVTSDDIASRWLAPGQLIAPGLWMKVHPYCSAAICGAEATEMVVHRIYTSSSYVSKHYNVSPDAEQQGKRRLCATSDSLPVLANIENEEKCNLCADSDLFLWDDIERVTVHFPPGADAALRYTAPTTGREGQFSIEYIVYQVLAYGAVQDELFKIDSIDQSVRDYMSRIERVYDLPKVSQSERITKVTVTLKNGETFTETVNNPKGSPKNPLTMEDIRIKLGLTLEAKQIDRVIEAFTNTDRVEPFLRTLRGEGVLHV
;
A
#
# COMPACT_ATOMS: atom_id res chain seq x y z
N MET A 1 -25.52 21.39 20.18
CA MET A 1 -24.40 21.07 19.27
C MET A 1 -25.00 20.23 18.15
N ASP A 2 -24.59 20.51 16.93
CA ASP A 2 -25.05 19.70 15.80
C ASP A 2 -24.48 18.28 15.94
N SER A 3 -25.23 17.29 15.49
CA SER A 3 -24.84 15.86 15.56
C SER A 3 -23.65 15.60 14.64
N VAL A 4 -22.55 15.07 15.20
CA VAL A 4 -21.36 14.65 14.42
C VAL A 4 -21.74 13.58 13.39
N THR A 5 -22.58 12.62 13.80
CA THR A 5 -23.09 11.59 12.90
C THR A 5 -23.86 12.18 11.74
N GLN A 6 -24.79 13.11 12.01
CA GLN A 6 -25.58 13.74 10.93
C GLN A 6 -24.69 14.55 10.00
N THR A 7 -23.65 15.21 10.51
CA THR A 7 -22.69 15.94 9.67
C THR A 7 -21.96 14.98 8.74
N ILE A 8 -21.46 13.85 9.24
CA ILE A 8 -20.82 12.81 8.41
C ILE A 8 -21.78 12.28 7.35
N VAL A 9 -23.01 11.94 7.74
CA VAL A 9 -24.04 11.45 6.81
C VAL A 9 -24.32 12.46 5.70
N ASN A 10 -24.52 13.73 6.04
CA ASN A 10 -24.79 14.80 5.07
C ASN A 10 -23.61 14.95 4.08
N TYR A 11 -22.37 14.88 4.53
CA TYR A 11 -21.21 14.98 3.64
C TYR A 11 -21.08 13.77 2.71
N ILE A 12 -21.32 12.55 3.19
CA ILE A 12 -21.31 11.34 2.34
C ILE A 12 -22.35 11.48 1.22
N GLU A 13 -23.56 11.92 1.56
CA GLU A 13 -24.66 12.08 0.61
C GLU A 13 -24.40 13.16 -0.45
N GLN A 14 -23.93 14.32 0.01
CA GLN A 14 -23.82 15.54 -0.80
C GLN A 14 -22.51 15.65 -1.57
N THR A 15 -21.54 14.80 -1.27
CA THR A 15 -20.23 14.84 -1.94
C THR A 15 -20.39 14.54 -3.43
N ASP A 16 -20.07 15.52 -4.25
CA ASP A 16 -19.90 15.42 -5.69
C ASP A 16 -18.43 15.59 -6.07
N VAL A 17 -17.90 14.64 -6.83
CA VAL A 17 -16.52 14.64 -7.30
C VAL A 17 -16.40 14.87 -8.81
N THR A 18 -17.48 15.20 -9.49
CA THR A 18 -17.53 15.36 -10.96
C THR A 18 -16.49 16.36 -11.48
N ASN A 19 -16.22 17.42 -10.73
CA ASN A 19 -15.24 18.46 -11.07
C ASN A 19 -13.91 18.31 -10.30
N ARG A 20 -13.65 17.15 -9.68
CA ARG A 20 -12.46 16.87 -8.90
C ARG A 20 -11.60 15.80 -9.62
N GLU A 21 -11.17 16.15 -10.86
CA GLU A 21 -10.30 15.25 -11.64
C GLU A 21 -8.98 14.95 -10.93
N ASP A 22 -8.51 15.83 -10.06
CA ASP A 22 -7.39 15.61 -9.17
C ASP A 22 -7.60 14.38 -8.26
N LEU A 23 -8.75 14.29 -7.61
CA LEU A 23 -9.12 13.15 -6.76
C LEU A 23 -9.38 11.88 -7.59
N LEU A 24 -10.10 12.03 -8.70
CA LEU A 24 -10.43 10.90 -9.57
C LEU A 24 -9.16 10.27 -10.18
N ALA A 25 -8.18 11.08 -10.57
CA ALA A 25 -6.91 10.59 -11.10
C ALA A 25 -6.13 9.78 -10.05
N VAL A 26 -6.03 10.29 -8.81
CA VAL A 26 -5.38 9.54 -7.72
C VAL A 26 -6.13 8.25 -7.41
N ALA A 27 -7.47 8.29 -7.36
CA ALA A 27 -8.28 7.10 -7.10
C ALA A 27 -8.09 6.02 -8.19
N ARG A 28 -7.98 6.41 -9.47
CA ARG A 28 -7.68 5.47 -10.57
C ARG A 28 -6.33 4.79 -10.39
N ILE A 29 -5.29 5.56 -10.11
CA ILE A 29 -3.93 5.02 -9.88
C ILE A 29 -3.93 4.11 -8.65
N ALA A 30 -4.57 4.53 -7.55
CA ALA A 30 -4.69 3.74 -6.33
C ALA A 30 -5.43 2.41 -6.56
N PHE A 31 -6.43 2.38 -7.45
CA PHE A 31 -7.12 1.14 -7.80
C PHE A 31 -6.20 0.16 -8.55
N LEU A 32 -5.44 0.66 -9.52
CA LEU A 32 -4.49 -0.18 -10.26
C LEU A 32 -3.33 -0.63 -9.37
N ASP A 33 -2.85 0.22 -8.47
CA ASP A 33 -1.84 -0.11 -7.44
C ASP A 33 -2.36 -1.19 -6.48
N TYR A 34 -3.64 -1.11 -6.08
CA TYR A 34 -4.30 -2.13 -5.29
C TYR A 34 -4.33 -3.49 -6.01
N LEU A 35 -4.68 -3.52 -7.30
CA LEU A 35 -4.67 -4.76 -8.10
C LEU A 35 -3.24 -5.32 -8.23
N ALA A 36 -2.25 -4.45 -8.44
CA ALA A 36 -0.84 -4.84 -8.51
C ALA A 36 -0.28 -5.35 -7.18
N SER A 37 -0.92 -5.00 -6.06
CA SER A 37 -0.56 -5.52 -4.73
C SER A 37 -1.28 -6.83 -4.40
N LEU A 38 -2.49 -7.02 -4.94
CA LEU A 38 -3.31 -8.21 -4.70
C LEU A 38 -2.81 -9.42 -5.52
N ALA A 39 -2.59 -9.23 -6.83
CA ALA A 39 -2.28 -10.33 -7.74
C ALA A 39 -1.06 -11.18 -7.32
N PRO A 40 0.12 -10.63 -6.96
CA PRO A 40 1.26 -11.43 -6.54
C PRO A 40 1.03 -12.18 -5.22
N ALA A 41 0.15 -11.68 -4.36
CA ALA A 41 -0.14 -12.32 -3.08
C ALA A 41 -1.00 -13.59 -3.20
N GLU A 42 -1.71 -13.77 -4.32
CA GLU A 42 -2.52 -14.98 -4.56
C GLU A 42 -1.67 -16.26 -4.64
N GLU A 43 -0.38 -16.13 -4.91
CA GLU A 43 0.56 -17.27 -4.91
C GLU A 43 1.02 -17.67 -3.50
N GLU A 44 0.82 -16.83 -2.50
CA GLU A 44 1.25 -17.06 -1.13
C GLU A 44 0.41 -18.14 -0.44
N GLN A 45 1.06 -19.00 0.34
CA GLN A 45 0.40 -20.16 0.95
C GLN A 45 -0.73 -19.77 1.91
N ALA A 46 -0.53 -18.74 2.74
CA ALA A 46 -1.57 -18.28 3.68
C ALA A 46 -2.78 -17.68 2.97
N VAL A 47 -2.59 -17.04 1.80
CA VAL A 47 -3.68 -16.53 0.97
C VAL A 47 -4.46 -17.68 0.35
N LYS A 48 -3.78 -18.70 -0.16
CA LYS A 48 -4.39 -19.95 -0.67
C LYS A 48 -5.15 -20.69 0.43
N ASP A 49 -4.61 -20.71 1.65
CA ASP A 49 -5.26 -21.34 2.80
C ASP A 49 -6.54 -20.60 3.20
N LEU A 50 -6.52 -19.26 3.20
CA LEU A 50 -7.71 -18.45 3.44
C LEU A 50 -8.77 -18.68 2.36
N ALA A 51 -8.39 -18.72 1.07
CA ALA A 51 -9.31 -19.02 -0.02
C ALA A 51 -10.03 -20.37 0.20
N ARG A 52 -9.28 -21.41 0.57
CA ARG A 52 -9.84 -22.72 0.92
C ARG A 52 -10.77 -22.67 2.13
N PHE A 53 -10.38 -21.93 3.17
CA PHE A 53 -11.17 -21.78 4.39
C PHE A 53 -12.53 -21.14 4.13
N ILE A 54 -12.64 -20.15 3.26
CA ILE A 54 -13.91 -19.50 2.90
C ILE A 54 -14.68 -20.25 1.81
N GLY A 55 -14.17 -21.38 1.33
CA GLY A 55 -14.83 -22.21 0.31
C GLY A 55 -14.63 -21.74 -1.14
N ALA A 56 -13.74 -20.79 -1.38
CA ALA A 56 -13.44 -20.27 -2.71
C ALA A 56 -12.70 -21.29 -3.60
N ASP A 57 -11.86 -22.14 -3.00
CA ASP A 57 -11.02 -23.12 -3.71
C ASP A 57 -11.80 -24.39 -4.16
N GLN A 58 -13.00 -24.63 -3.63
CA GLN A 58 -13.84 -25.76 -4.09
C GLN A 58 -14.39 -25.58 -5.51
N ASN A 59 -14.09 -24.45 -6.14
CA ASN A 59 -14.69 -24.00 -7.36
C ASN A 59 -13.78 -24.10 -8.61
N GLN A 60 -12.92 -25.10 -8.76
CA GLN A 60 -12.49 -25.48 -10.13
C GLN A 60 -13.70 -25.82 -11.03
N ALA A 61 -14.79 -26.35 -10.47
CA ALA A 61 -16.07 -26.49 -11.15
C ALA A 61 -16.78 -25.15 -11.41
N VAL A 62 -16.57 -24.14 -10.54
CA VAL A 62 -17.14 -22.78 -10.70
C VAL A 62 -16.29 -21.93 -11.66
N LYS A 63 -14.98 -22.17 -11.82
CA LYS A 63 -14.21 -21.58 -12.94
C LYS A 63 -14.89 -21.84 -14.30
N GLN A 64 -15.45 -23.04 -14.51
CA GLN A 64 -16.20 -23.36 -15.74
C GLN A 64 -17.66 -22.84 -15.72
N ALA A 65 -18.33 -22.83 -14.57
CA ALA A 65 -19.70 -22.35 -14.45
C ALA A 65 -19.79 -20.80 -14.46
N THR A 66 -18.79 -20.07 -13.95
CA THR A 66 -18.77 -18.61 -13.96
C THR A 66 -18.53 -18.04 -15.35
N LEU A 67 -17.84 -18.78 -16.23
CA LEU A 67 -17.70 -18.43 -17.66
C LEU A 67 -18.97 -18.71 -18.48
N ALA A 68 -19.85 -19.61 -18.03
CA ALA A 68 -21.02 -20.04 -18.77
C ALA A 68 -22.29 -19.17 -18.54
N ASN A 69 -22.36 -18.37 -17.47
CA ASN A 69 -23.60 -17.68 -17.06
C ASN A 69 -23.54 -16.15 -17.19
N VAL A 70 -23.00 -15.64 -18.31
CA VAL A 70 -23.02 -14.19 -18.59
C VAL A 70 -24.42 -13.70 -19.07
N ASP A 71 -25.29 -14.60 -19.51
CA ASP A 71 -26.60 -14.28 -20.09
C ASP A 71 -27.79 -14.47 -19.13
N GLY A 72 -27.56 -14.95 -17.92
CA GLY A 72 -28.61 -15.10 -16.90
C GLY A 72 -28.02 -14.85 -15.51
N TYR A 73 -28.39 -13.76 -14.92
CA TYR A 73 -27.93 -13.30 -13.62
C TYR A 73 -28.46 -14.19 -12.48
N GLU A 74 -27.86 -15.35 -12.30
CA GLU A 74 -27.82 -16.05 -11.01
C GLU A 74 -26.36 -16.30 -10.67
N SER A 75 -25.86 -15.50 -9.73
CA SER A 75 -24.51 -15.71 -9.17
C SER A 75 -24.54 -17.04 -8.39
N ASN A 76 -24.17 -18.14 -9.05
CA ASN A 76 -23.93 -19.42 -8.40
C ASN A 76 -22.60 -19.43 -7.62
N SER A 77 -22.03 -18.27 -7.27
CA SER A 77 -20.90 -18.18 -6.34
C SER A 77 -21.39 -18.57 -4.96
N THR A 78 -20.89 -19.68 -4.41
CA THR A 78 -21.16 -20.11 -3.04
C THR A 78 -20.49 -19.22 -2.00
N VAL A 79 -19.54 -18.37 -2.40
CA VAL A 79 -18.79 -17.45 -1.54
C VAL A 79 -19.59 -16.17 -1.32
N LYS A 80 -19.87 -15.83 -0.07
CA LYS A 80 -20.59 -14.61 0.32
C LYS A 80 -19.76 -13.35 0.02
N HIS A 81 -20.41 -12.21 -0.24
CA HIS A 81 -19.71 -10.94 -0.50
C HIS A 81 -18.78 -10.55 0.66
N ALA A 82 -19.21 -10.74 1.90
CA ALA A 82 -18.39 -10.48 3.08
C ALA A 82 -17.12 -11.34 3.10
N ASP A 83 -17.18 -12.62 2.71
CA ASP A 83 -16.02 -13.50 2.65
C ASP A 83 -15.09 -13.16 1.46
N LYS A 84 -15.64 -12.68 0.33
CA LYS A 84 -14.83 -12.11 -0.76
C LYS A 84 -14.06 -10.88 -0.30
N ALA A 85 -14.71 -9.97 0.44
CA ALA A 85 -14.07 -8.79 0.99
C ALA A 85 -12.94 -9.16 1.97
N LEU A 86 -13.15 -10.20 2.80
CA LEU A 86 -12.10 -10.76 3.67
C LEU A 86 -10.87 -11.20 2.86
N TYR A 87 -11.10 -12.00 1.82
CA TYR A 87 -10.04 -12.52 0.97
C TYR A 87 -9.27 -11.38 0.26
N TYR A 88 -9.98 -10.50 -0.40
CA TYR A 88 -9.36 -9.38 -1.14
C TYR A 88 -8.55 -8.48 -0.22
N GLY A 89 -9.07 -8.12 0.95
CA GLY A 89 -8.37 -7.26 1.90
C GLY A 89 -7.17 -7.94 2.54
N PHE A 90 -7.26 -9.24 2.83
CA PHE A 90 -6.12 -10.01 3.31
C PHE A 90 -5.03 -10.14 2.24
N ALA A 91 -5.39 -10.54 1.02
CA ALA A 91 -4.45 -10.76 -0.05
C ALA A 91 -3.76 -9.45 -0.48
N SER A 92 -4.52 -8.37 -0.73
CA SER A 92 -3.94 -7.10 -1.17
C SER A 92 -2.99 -6.46 -0.14
N HIS A 93 -3.14 -6.79 1.15
CA HIS A 93 -2.26 -6.30 2.22
C HIS A 93 -1.16 -7.30 2.63
N TYR A 94 -1.22 -8.54 2.13
CA TYR A 94 -0.36 -9.63 2.59
C TYR A 94 1.13 -9.35 2.41
N LEU A 95 1.54 -8.85 1.27
CA LEU A 95 2.93 -8.53 0.94
C LEU A 95 3.39 -7.16 1.46
N ASP A 96 2.53 -6.41 2.16
CA ASP A 96 2.79 -5.01 2.55
C ASP A 96 3.19 -4.13 1.35
N PHE A 97 2.59 -4.40 0.18
CA PHE A 97 2.89 -3.77 -1.10
C PHE A 97 1.91 -2.66 -1.49
N ASP A 98 0.79 -2.58 -0.80
CA ASP A 98 -0.27 -1.59 -0.93
C ASP A 98 0.12 -0.22 -0.39
N ASP A 99 -0.69 0.79 -0.72
CA ASP A 99 -0.49 2.16 -0.30
C ASP A 99 -0.55 2.36 1.23
N ALA A 100 -0.04 3.49 1.68
CA ALA A 100 -0.17 3.94 3.07
C ALA A 100 -0.56 5.41 3.12
N GLN A 101 -1.28 5.82 4.17
CA GLN A 101 -1.71 7.20 4.37
C GLN A 101 -1.35 7.70 5.77
N ALA A 102 -0.80 8.89 5.84
CA ALA A 102 -0.17 9.41 7.04
C ALA A 102 -1.15 9.75 8.17
N ASN A 103 -2.27 10.42 7.87
CA ASN A 103 -3.27 10.78 8.88
C ASN A 103 -3.94 9.56 9.50
N LEU A 104 -4.27 8.56 8.66
CA LEU A 104 -4.77 7.28 9.14
C LEU A 104 -3.70 6.52 9.94
N ALA A 105 -2.42 6.71 9.61
CA ALA A 105 -1.32 5.84 10.03
C ALA A 105 -1.62 4.37 9.69
N GLY A 106 -2.16 4.14 8.49
CA GLY A 106 -2.71 2.88 7.99
C GLY A 106 -2.84 2.87 6.48
N HIS A 107 -3.73 2.03 5.96
CA HIS A 107 -3.84 1.68 4.55
C HIS A 107 -5.29 1.82 4.07
N PHE A 108 -5.55 2.68 3.07
CA PHE A 108 -6.89 2.93 2.54
C PHE A 108 -7.33 1.86 1.55
N SER A 109 -6.54 1.70 0.47
CA SER A 109 -6.97 0.98 -0.72
C SER A 109 -7.27 -0.48 -0.46
N THR A 110 -6.47 -1.12 0.38
CA THR A 110 -6.65 -2.53 0.73
C THR A 110 -8.00 -2.81 1.42
N VAL A 111 -8.52 -1.88 2.21
CA VAL A 111 -9.84 -2.03 2.86
C VAL A 111 -10.95 -1.61 1.91
N LEU A 112 -10.85 -0.40 1.36
CA LEU A 112 -11.94 0.24 0.62
C LEU A 112 -12.23 -0.46 -0.71
N TYR A 113 -11.19 -0.73 -1.52
CA TYR A 113 -11.40 -1.43 -2.79
C TYR A 113 -11.82 -2.88 -2.59
N SER A 114 -11.33 -3.55 -1.54
CA SER A 114 -11.78 -4.90 -1.23
C SER A 114 -13.27 -4.96 -0.89
N ALA A 115 -13.75 -4.01 -0.08
CA ALA A 115 -15.15 -3.91 0.26
C ALA A 115 -16.02 -3.53 -0.97
N LEU A 116 -15.57 -2.56 -1.75
CA LEU A 116 -16.29 -2.11 -2.96
C LEU A 116 -16.34 -3.19 -4.05
N LEU A 117 -15.22 -3.87 -4.35
CA LEU A 117 -15.18 -4.97 -5.33
C LEU A 117 -16.07 -6.14 -4.92
N ALA A 118 -16.15 -6.43 -3.63
CA ALA A 118 -16.99 -7.53 -3.14
C ALA A 118 -18.48 -7.31 -3.39
N VAL A 119 -18.94 -6.05 -3.40
CA VAL A 119 -20.34 -5.67 -3.64
C VAL A 119 -20.60 -5.08 -5.03
N LEU A 120 -19.58 -5.05 -5.88
CA LEU A 120 -19.67 -4.42 -7.20
C LEU A 120 -20.60 -5.19 -8.13
N GLU A 121 -21.52 -4.49 -8.80
CA GLU A 121 -22.48 -5.04 -9.75
C GLU A 121 -22.14 -4.63 -11.20
N PRO A 122 -22.44 -5.45 -12.21
CA PRO A 122 -22.16 -5.13 -13.61
C PRO A 122 -22.81 -3.82 -14.10
N THR A 123 -23.88 -3.39 -13.46
CA THR A 123 -24.62 -2.16 -13.77
C THR A 123 -23.98 -0.91 -13.18
N ASP A 124 -23.02 -1.05 -12.25
CA ASP A 124 -22.36 0.08 -11.62
C ASP A 124 -21.51 0.87 -12.63
N ARG A 125 -21.26 2.14 -12.32
CA ARG A 125 -20.45 3.04 -13.12
C ARG A 125 -19.11 3.28 -12.45
N TRP A 126 -18.05 3.43 -13.24
CA TRP A 126 -16.74 3.76 -12.72
C TRP A 126 -16.70 5.05 -11.91
N HIS A 127 -17.43 6.08 -12.37
CA HIS A 127 -17.53 7.33 -11.63
C HIS A 127 -18.06 7.11 -10.20
N ASP A 128 -19.13 6.32 -10.06
CA ASP A 128 -19.76 6.08 -8.76
C ASP A 128 -18.88 5.20 -7.86
N PHE A 129 -18.17 4.21 -8.44
CA PHE A 129 -17.18 3.39 -7.75
C PHE A 129 -16.02 4.22 -7.22
N LEU A 130 -15.43 5.10 -8.05
CA LEU A 130 -14.33 5.98 -7.64
C LEU A 130 -14.81 7.04 -6.63
N ARG A 131 -15.99 7.61 -6.81
CA ARG A 131 -16.60 8.51 -5.84
C ARG A 131 -16.74 7.82 -4.48
N ALA A 132 -17.22 6.60 -4.46
CA ALA A 132 -17.37 5.82 -3.23
C ALA A 132 -16.03 5.60 -2.52
N TYR A 133 -14.99 5.25 -3.26
CA TYR A 133 -13.63 5.14 -2.72
C TYR A 133 -13.14 6.47 -2.12
N ILE A 134 -13.30 7.59 -2.85
CA ILE A 134 -12.89 8.92 -2.39
C ILE A 134 -13.59 9.27 -1.07
N ILE A 135 -14.90 9.00 -0.95
CA ILE A 135 -15.67 9.26 0.27
C ILE A 135 -15.17 8.41 1.44
N GLY A 136 -14.93 7.11 1.22
CA GLY A 136 -14.38 6.23 2.25
C GLY A 136 -13.01 6.71 2.73
N ALA A 137 -12.11 7.02 1.79
CA ALA A 137 -10.77 7.52 2.07
C ALA A 137 -10.79 8.88 2.79
N GLU A 138 -11.69 9.76 2.41
CA GLU A 138 -11.88 11.06 3.06
C GLU A 138 -12.28 10.88 4.53
N LEU A 139 -13.28 10.04 4.80
CA LEU A 139 -13.74 9.78 6.15
C LEU A 139 -12.65 9.11 7.00
N GLU A 140 -11.98 8.08 6.47
CA GLU A 140 -10.87 7.41 7.19
C GLU A 140 -9.73 8.38 7.52
N GLY A 141 -9.33 9.22 6.59
CA GLY A 141 -8.25 10.18 6.79
C GLY A 141 -8.62 11.29 7.78
N ILE A 142 -9.86 11.77 7.76
CA ILE A 142 -10.36 12.74 8.74
C ILE A 142 -10.39 12.12 10.14
N ILE A 143 -11.01 10.93 10.30
CA ILE A 143 -11.01 10.20 11.57
C ILE A 143 -9.57 10.00 12.05
N GLY A 144 -8.71 9.47 11.17
CA GLY A 144 -7.31 9.25 11.48
C GLY A 144 -6.58 10.49 11.98
N SER A 145 -6.80 11.66 11.33
CA SER A 145 -6.20 12.94 11.72
C SER A 145 -6.63 13.43 13.11
N LEU A 146 -7.83 13.03 13.56
CA LEU A 146 -8.40 13.44 14.84
C LEU A 146 -7.95 12.53 16.01
N ILE A 147 -7.63 11.26 15.74
CA ILE A 147 -7.31 10.28 16.80
C ILE A 147 -5.81 9.97 16.90
N ASN A 148 -5.03 10.09 15.81
CA ASN A 148 -3.61 9.78 15.83
C ASN A 148 -2.75 10.99 16.26
N PRO A 149 -1.59 10.77 16.88
CA PRO A 149 -0.91 9.48 17.10
C PRO A 149 -1.39 8.72 18.36
N ALA A 150 -2.30 9.30 19.17
CA ALA A 150 -2.71 8.71 20.45
C ALA A 150 -3.29 7.30 20.29
N HIS A 151 -4.16 7.10 19.31
CA HIS A 151 -4.79 5.82 19.00
C HIS A 151 -3.74 4.71 18.70
N ARG A 152 -2.77 5.00 17.84
CA ARG A 152 -1.67 4.08 17.54
C ARG A 152 -0.79 3.82 18.77
N THR A 153 -0.51 4.85 19.58
CA THR A 153 0.31 4.73 20.79
C THR A 153 -0.37 3.86 21.86
N GLN A 154 -1.69 3.83 21.88
CA GLN A 154 -2.47 2.92 22.72
C GLN A 154 -2.43 1.45 22.25
N GLY A 155 -1.89 1.18 21.07
CA GLY A 155 -1.75 -0.16 20.53
C GLY A 155 -2.80 -0.56 19.50
N TRP A 156 -3.62 0.36 19.01
CA TRP A 156 -4.58 0.10 17.95
C TRP A 156 -3.93 0.10 16.56
N HIS A 157 -4.49 -0.66 15.64
CA HIS A 157 -4.14 -0.67 14.21
C HIS A 157 -5.24 0.03 13.41
N SER A 158 -5.01 1.27 13.01
CA SER A 158 -6.04 2.13 12.39
C SER A 158 -6.66 1.53 11.13
N THR A 159 -5.92 0.76 10.33
CA THR A 159 -6.45 0.02 9.17
C THR A 159 -7.62 -0.87 9.55
N GLY A 160 -7.57 -1.52 10.72
CA GLY A 160 -8.66 -2.36 11.20
C GLY A 160 -9.77 -1.55 11.88
N THR A 161 -9.40 -0.61 12.78
CA THR A 161 -10.38 0.08 13.63
C THR A 161 -11.16 1.18 12.90
N VAL A 162 -10.53 1.91 11.98
CA VAL A 162 -11.14 2.98 11.19
C VAL A 162 -11.62 2.46 9.83
N GLY A 163 -10.87 1.54 9.23
CA GLY A 163 -11.17 1.02 7.90
C GLY A 163 -12.56 0.39 7.77
N VAL A 164 -13.08 -0.24 8.82
CA VAL A 164 -14.45 -0.78 8.80
C VAL A 164 -15.50 0.33 8.64
N ILE A 165 -15.25 1.52 9.21
CA ILE A 165 -16.13 2.70 9.08
C ILE A 165 -16.03 3.26 7.67
N GLY A 166 -14.79 3.38 7.13
CA GLY A 166 -14.55 3.81 5.76
C GLY A 166 -15.19 2.89 4.73
N ALA A 167 -15.05 1.57 4.91
CA ALA A 167 -15.71 0.57 4.04
C ALA A 167 -17.24 0.74 4.04
N ALA A 168 -17.85 0.91 5.21
CA ALA A 168 -19.29 1.14 5.32
C ALA A 168 -19.72 2.45 4.63
N ALA A 169 -18.96 3.54 4.81
CA ALA A 169 -19.21 4.81 4.15
C ALA A 169 -19.12 4.69 2.62
N ALA A 170 -18.07 4.02 2.12
CA ALA A 170 -17.88 3.77 0.70
C ALA A 170 -19.03 2.94 0.10
N ILE A 171 -19.43 1.85 0.77
CA ILE A 171 -20.55 1.01 0.32
C ILE A 171 -21.87 1.84 0.35
N GLY A 172 -22.11 2.59 1.43
CA GLY A 172 -23.28 3.46 1.56
C GLY A 172 -23.38 4.48 0.41
N ALA A 173 -22.24 5.10 0.05
CA ALA A 173 -22.14 6.03 -1.07
C ALA A 173 -22.39 5.36 -2.43
N LEU A 174 -21.82 4.16 -2.66
CA LEU A 174 -22.00 3.39 -3.90
C LEU A 174 -23.45 2.94 -4.08
N ARG A 175 -24.11 2.54 -3.00
CA ARG A 175 -25.48 2.03 -2.99
C ARG A 175 -26.54 3.13 -2.77
N GLY A 176 -26.14 4.41 -2.69
CA GLY A 176 -27.03 5.54 -2.55
C GLY A 176 -27.85 5.53 -1.25
N LEU A 177 -27.28 4.98 -0.16
CA LEU A 177 -27.91 5.06 1.15
C LEU A 177 -27.88 6.49 1.68
N HIS A 178 -28.93 6.89 2.39
CA HIS A 178 -29.07 8.24 2.92
C HIS A 178 -29.83 8.26 4.26
N GLY A 179 -29.74 9.39 4.97
CA GLY A 179 -30.44 9.65 6.23
C GLY A 179 -30.20 8.58 7.27
N GLU A 180 -31.28 8.09 7.84
CA GLU A 180 -31.25 7.11 8.90
C GLU A 180 -30.59 5.79 8.49
N SER A 181 -30.83 5.31 7.26
CA SER A 181 -30.26 4.06 6.76
C SER A 181 -28.73 4.12 6.71
N LEU A 182 -28.17 5.26 6.27
CA LEU A 182 -26.72 5.45 6.25
C LEU A 182 -26.15 5.56 7.67
N ALA A 183 -26.82 6.28 8.58
CA ALA A 183 -26.42 6.35 9.99
C ALA A 183 -26.44 4.97 10.66
N GLN A 184 -27.42 4.13 10.38
CA GLN A 184 -27.51 2.76 10.88
C GLN A 184 -26.39 1.87 10.32
N LEU A 185 -26.07 1.99 9.02
CA LEU A 185 -24.95 1.29 8.42
C LEU A 185 -23.62 1.64 9.11
N LEU A 186 -23.36 2.94 9.27
CA LEU A 186 -22.15 3.43 9.98
C LEU A 186 -22.11 2.95 11.45
N SER A 187 -23.27 2.87 12.10
CA SER A 187 -23.36 2.36 13.47
C SER A 187 -23.05 0.87 13.56
N LEU A 188 -23.58 0.06 12.65
CA LEU A 188 -23.26 -1.39 12.57
C LEU A 188 -21.77 -1.61 12.31
N ALA A 189 -21.17 -0.80 11.48
CA ALA A 189 -19.72 -0.87 11.19
C ALA A 189 -18.88 -0.41 12.39
N ALA A 190 -19.20 0.73 12.98
CA ALA A 190 -18.43 1.32 14.09
C ALA A 190 -18.31 0.38 15.30
N THR A 191 -19.37 -0.39 15.62
CA THR A 191 -19.34 -1.36 16.73
C THR A 191 -18.44 -2.57 16.45
N GLN A 192 -17.95 -2.75 15.23
CA GLN A 192 -17.06 -3.83 14.81
C GLN A 192 -15.60 -3.38 14.66
N SER A 193 -15.25 -2.18 15.10
CA SER A 193 -13.89 -1.67 15.11
C SER A 193 -12.96 -2.57 15.92
N ALA A 194 -11.96 -3.17 15.26
CA ALA A 194 -11.00 -4.09 15.88
C ALA A 194 -9.64 -4.02 15.19
N GLY A 195 -8.62 -4.60 15.82
CA GLY A 195 -7.27 -4.70 15.28
C GLY A 195 -6.23 -4.06 16.19
N MET A 196 -5.18 -4.84 16.50
CA MET A 196 -4.14 -4.41 17.44
C MET A 196 -2.76 -4.38 16.79
N PHE A 197 -2.01 -3.33 17.05
CA PHE A 197 -0.73 -3.03 16.39
C PHE A 197 0.37 -4.07 16.67
N PHE A 198 0.26 -4.85 17.75
CA PHE A 198 1.24 -5.90 18.06
C PHE A 198 1.33 -6.98 16.97
N GLN A 199 0.31 -7.10 16.12
CA GLN A 199 0.32 -8.01 14.97
C GLN A 199 1.17 -7.51 13.79
N SER A 200 1.72 -6.30 13.86
CA SER A 200 2.61 -5.78 12.80
C SER A 200 3.81 -6.73 12.62
N GLY A 201 4.07 -7.14 11.37
CA GLY A 201 5.11 -8.12 11.03
C GLY A 201 4.66 -9.58 11.10
N THR A 202 3.38 -9.85 11.34
CA THR A 202 2.76 -11.19 11.27
C THR A 202 1.58 -11.18 10.30
N ASP A 203 1.05 -12.35 9.95
CA ASP A 203 -0.14 -12.48 9.10
C ASP A 203 -1.42 -11.93 9.75
N GLY A 204 -1.39 -11.68 11.06
CA GLY A 204 -2.45 -10.97 11.75
C GLY A 204 -2.62 -9.51 11.31
N LYS A 205 -1.55 -8.86 10.79
CA LYS A 205 -1.64 -7.50 10.28
C LYS A 205 -2.51 -7.43 9.01
N PRO A 206 -2.23 -8.17 7.91
CA PRO A 206 -3.10 -8.17 6.73
C PRO A 206 -4.50 -8.71 7.03
N LEU A 207 -4.66 -9.62 7.99
CA LEU A 207 -5.97 -10.08 8.41
C LEU A 207 -6.86 -8.94 8.92
N HIS A 208 -6.31 -7.91 9.58
CA HIS A 208 -7.08 -6.75 10.02
C HIS A 208 -7.71 -5.99 8.84
N ALA A 209 -7.01 -5.84 7.71
CA ALA A 209 -7.55 -5.20 6.51
C ALA A 209 -8.72 -6.02 5.93
N GLY A 210 -8.52 -7.33 5.81
CA GLY A 210 -9.57 -8.24 5.35
C GLY A 210 -10.80 -8.23 6.25
N LEU A 211 -10.61 -8.26 7.59
CA LEU A 211 -11.71 -8.19 8.55
C LEU A 211 -12.43 -6.85 8.52
N ALA A 212 -11.72 -5.73 8.33
CA ALA A 212 -12.34 -4.41 8.21
C ALA A 212 -13.23 -4.33 6.96
N ALA A 213 -12.72 -4.75 5.80
CA ALA A 213 -13.48 -4.82 4.56
C ALA A 213 -14.71 -5.75 4.71
N ARG A 214 -14.50 -6.97 5.23
CA ARG A 214 -15.56 -7.94 5.50
C ARG A 214 -16.66 -7.38 6.40
N ASN A 215 -16.28 -6.74 7.50
CA ASN A 215 -17.23 -6.24 8.48
C ASN A 215 -18.01 -5.03 7.95
N GLY A 216 -17.43 -4.20 7.07
CA GLY A 216 -18.15 -3.15 6.34
C GLY A 216 -19.23 -3.74 5.42
N VAL A 217 -18.86 -4.75 4.63
CA VAL A 217 -19.80 -5.48 3.76
C VAL A 217 -20.87 -6.18 4.59
N TRP A 218 -20.49 -6.87 5.68
CA TRP A 218 -21.44 -7.56 6.53
C TRP A 218 -22.42 -6.60 7.22
N ALA A 219 -21.96 -5.42 7.65
CA ALA A 219 -22.85 -4.39 8.18
C ALA A 219 -23.92 -3.97 7.15
N TYR A 220 -23.51 -3.82 5.88
CA TYR A 220 -24.43 -3.54 4.79
C TYR A 220 -25.43 -4.69 4.55
N GLU A 221 -24.95 -5.94 4.48
CA GLU A 221 -25.83 -7.10 4.29
C GLU A 221 -26.82 -7.27 5.46
N LEU A 222 -26.40 -7.04 6.70
CA LEU A 222 -27.28 -7.06 7.86
C LEU A 222 -28.38 -5.99 7.73
N LEU A 223 -28.01 -4.77 7.33
CA LEU A 223 -28.99 -3.70 7.13
C LEU A 223 -30.01 -4.04 6.04
N GLN A 224 -29.56 -4.69 4.93
CA GLN A 224 -30.43 -5.00 3.80
C GLN A 224 -31.35 -6.21 4.03
N HIS A 225 -30.88 -7.21 4.78
CA HIS A 225 -31.54 -8.52 4.85
C HIS A 225 -32.15 -8.86 6.22
N THR A 226 -32.07 -7.93 7.18
CA THR A 226 -32.63 -8.15 8.52
C THR A 226 -33.43 -6.94 9.00
N SER A 227 -34.21 -7.13 10.03
CA SER A 227 -34.95 -6.06 10.73
C SER A 227 -34.20 -5.55 11.97
N LEU A 228 -32.87 -5.69 12.01
CA LEU A 228 -32.07 -5.22 13.13
C LEU A 228 -32.19 -3.71 13.31
N GLN A 229 -32.52 -3.32 14.52
CA GLN A 229 -32.53 -1.89 14.91
C GLN A 229 -31.20 -1.55 15.58
N THR A 230 -30.61 -0.43 15.18
CA THR A 230 -29.34 0.03 15.74
C THR A 230 -29.39 1.55 16.00
N SER A 231 -28.43 2.04 16.77
CA SER A 231 -28.29 3.48 17.01
C SER A 231 -28.08 4.24 15.71
N THR A 232 -28.58 5.45 15.62
CA THR A 232 -28.31 6.39 14.51
C THR A 232 -27.31 7.47 14.88
N LYS A 233 -26.60 7.32 16.03
CA LYS A 233 -25.68 8.32 16.58
C LYS A 233 -24.35 7.72 17.02
N PRO A 234 -23.65 6.91 16.18
CA PRO A 234 -22.43 6.22 16.58
C PRO A 234 -21.27 7.15 16.91
N PHE A 235 -21.26 8.38 16.38
CA PHE A 235 -20.15 9.32 16.52
C PHE A 235 -20.44 10.50 17.45
N ASP A 236 -21.66 10.60 17.96
CA ASP A 236 -22.04 11.69 18.86
C ASP A 236 -21.48 11.48 20.27
N PRO A 237 -21.33 12.56 21.09
CA PRO A 237 -20.90 12.47 22.47
C PRO A 237 -21.73 11.51 23.33
N GLU A 238 -21.24 11.24 24.56
CA GLU A 238 -21.83 10.30 25.52
C GLU A 238 -21.64 8.82 25.11
N ARG A 239 -20.37 8.38 25.08
CA ARG A 239 -19.91 7.02 24.78
C ARG A 239 -20.00 6.63 23.29
N GLY A 240 -19.97 7.60 22.40
CA GLY A 240 -19.80 7.34 20.97
C GLY A 240 -18.42 6.80 20.63
N TRP A 241 -18.22 6.44 19.38
CA TRP A 241 -16.99 5.80 18.90
C TRP A 241 -15.73 6.66 19.15
N PHE A 242 -15.81 8.00 18.93
CA PHE A 242 -14.66 8.87 19.15
C PHE A 242 -14.21 8.89 20.62
N GLU A 243 -15.13 8.88 21.57
CA GLU A 243 -14.78 8.85 22.98
C GLU A 243 -14.27 7.46 23.43
N THR A 244 -14.89 6.40 22.91
CA THR A 244 -14.63 5.01 23.38
C THR A 244 -13.38 4.42 22.75
N ILE A 245 -13.25 4.52 21.42
CA ILE A 245 -12.16 3.93 20.63
C ILE A 245 -11.12 4.98 20.26
N GLY A 246 -11.56 6.17 19.85
CA GLY A 246 -10.70 7.29 19.47
C GLY A 246 -10.02 7.97 20.64
N ASN A 247 -10.57 7.82 21.84
CA ASN A 247 -10.13 8.50 23.08
C ASN A 247 -10.01 10.03 22.90
N THR A 248 -10.99 10.63 22.21
CA THR A 248 -11.04 12.06 21.91
C THR A 248 -12.50 12.52 21.80
N THR A 249 -12.71 13.82 21.94
CA THR A 249 -14.00 14.46 21.69
C THR A 249 -13.92 15.20 20.36
N VAL A 250 -14.92 14.99 19.49
CA VAL A 250 -15.00 15.53 18.13
C VAL A 250 -16.28 16.34 18.00
N THR A 251 -16.21 17.43 17.26
CA THR A 251 -17.35 18.32 16.95
C THR A 251 -17.71 18.19 15.45
N SER A 252 -18.90 18.67 15.10
CA SER A 252 -19.31 18.80 13.69
C SER A 252 -18.36 19.68 12.88
N ASP A 253 -17.84 20.74 13.47
CA ASP A 253 -16.87 21.63 12.82
C ASP A 253 -15.52 20.96 12.54
N ASP A 254 -15.11 20.00 13.37
CA ASP A 254 -13.90 19.22 13.15
C ASP A 254 -14.00 18.37 11.90
N ILE A 255 -15.17 17.87 11.57
CA ILE A 255 -15.45 17.14 10.33
C ILE A 255 -15.58 18.13 9.16
N ALA A 256 -16.45 19.14 9.31
CA ALA A 256 -16.79 20.06 8.25
C ALA A 256 -15.60 20.84 7.69
N SER A 257 -14.71 21.30 8.58
CA SER A 257 -13.53 22.08 8.18
C SER A 257 -12.48 21.28 7.42
N ARG A 258 -12.53 19.96 7.48
CA ARG A 258 -11.56 19.05 6.84
C ARG A 258 -12.09 18.39 5.57
N TRP A 259 -13.42 18.27 5.43
CA TRP A 259 -14.02 17.49 4.33
C TRP A 259 -13.66 18.06 2.97
N LEU A 260 -12.93 17.28 2.16
CA LEU A 260 -12.41 17.64 0.84
C LEU A 260 -11.64 18.99 0.81
N ALA A 261 -10.97 19.33 1.90
CA ALA A 261 -10.19 20.57 2.03
C ALA A 261 -8.69 20.28 2.28
N PRO A 262 -7.89 19.95 1.22
CA PRO A 262 -8.24 19.75 -0.19
C PRO A 262 -8.75 18.34 -0.53
N GLY A 263 -8.78 17.44 0.43
CA GLY A 263 -9.10 16.02 0.36
C GLY A 263 -7.91 15.14 0.74
N GLN A 264 -8.18 14.03 1.44
CA GLN A 264 -7.17 13.15 2.04
C GLN A 264 -6.28 12.45 1.01
N LEU A 265 -6.77 12.25 -0.21
CA LEU A 265 -5.99 11.70 -1.33
C LEU A 265 -5.01 12.71 -1.93
N ILE A 266 -5.20 14.02 -1.69
CA ILE A 266 -4.32 15.09 -2.17
C ILE A 266 -3.34 15.52 -1.07
N ALA A 267 -3.85 15.76 0.13
CA ALA A 267 -3.04 16.13 1.29
C ALA A 267 -3.57 15.43 2.56
N PRO A 268 -2.74 14.61 3.21
CA PRO A 268 -1.31 14.37 2.94
C PRO A 268 -1.01 13.53 1.70
N GLY A 269 -2.02 12.91 1.05
CA GLY A 269 -1.84 12.04 -0.10
C GLY A 269 -1.46 10.61 0.25
N LEU A 270 -1.30 9.77 -0.77
CA LEU A 270 -0.94 8.35 -0.64
C LEU A 270 0.55 8.14 -0.83
N TRP A 271 1.11 7.23 -0.04
CA TRP A 271 2.44 6.67 -0.20
C TRP A 271 2.30 5.30 -0.86
N MET A 272 2.49 5.23 -2.15
CA MET A 272 2.49 3.97 -2.91
C MET A 272 3.88 3.36 -2.88
N LYS A 273 3.96 2.04 -2.93
CA LYS A 273 5.23 1.32 -2.78
C LYS A 273 5.67 0.72 -4.09
N VAL A 274 6.96 0.84 -4.37
CA VAL A 274 7.62 0.23 -5.54
C VAL A 274 8.00 -1.22 -5.23
N HIS A 275 8.27 -1.54 -3.96
CA HIS A 275 8.67 -2.85 -3.46
C HIS A 275 7.84 -3.26 -2.23
N PRO A 276 7.70 -4.57 -1.96
CA PRO A 276 6.85 -5.12 -0.91
C PRO A 276 7.52 -5.04 0.47
N TYR A 277 7.70 -3.83 1.01
CA TYR A 277 8.23 -3.61 2.36
C TYR A 277 7.56 -2.42 3.07
N CYS A 278 7.82 -2.29 4.37
CA CYS A 278 7.26 -1.23 5.20
C CYS A 278 7.57 0.17 4.65
N SER A 279 6.55 0.98 4.47
CA SER A 279 6.66 2.33 3.91
C SER A 279 7.60 3.28 4.71
N ALA A 280 7.95 2.95 5.96
CA ALA A 280 8.94 3.71 6.73
C ALA A 280 10.38 3.57 6.18
N ALA A 281 10.65 2.55 5.36
CA ALA A 281 11.97 2.31 4.77
C ALA A 281 12.17 2.95 3.38
N ILE A 282 11.12 3.43 2.71
CA ILE A 282 11.20 3.88 1.32
C ILE A 282 12.29 4.96 1.12
N CYS A 283 12.33 5.98 1.99
CA CYS A 283 13.37 7.02 1.89
C CYS A 283 14.78 6.46 2.10
N GLY A 284 14.93 5.48 3.00
CA GLY A 284 16.22 4.84 3.28
C GLY A 284 16.71 3.96 2.13
N ALA A 285 15.79 3.22 1.50
CA ALA A 285 16.10 2.41 0.32
C ALA A 285 16.61 3.29 -0.83
N GLU A 286 15.84 4.30 -1.23
CA GLU A 286 16.21 5.21 -2.32
C GLU A 286 17.50 6.02 -2.01
N ALA A 287 17.68 6.48 -0.77
CA ALA A 287 18.92 7.13 -0.37
C ALA A 287 20.13 6.18 -0.49
N THR A 288 19.94 4.89 -0.20
CA THR A 288 21.01 3.88 -0.35
C THR A 288 21.33 3.64 -1.82
N GLU A 289 20.32 3.56 -2.71
CA GLU A 289 20.52 3.44 -4.16
C GLU A 289 21.33 4.61 -4.71
N MET A 290 21.01 5.84 -4.28
CA MET A 290 21.75 7.04 -4.65
C MET A 290 23.20 6.98 -4.14
N VAL A 291 23.44 6.49 -2.93
CA VAL A 291 24.81 6.30 -2.38
C VAL A 291 25.56 5.27 -3.22
N VAL A 292 24.96 4.13 -3.55
CA VAL A 292 25.57 3.09 -4.40
C VAL A 292 25.98 3.68 -5.75
N HIS A 293 25.08 4.41 -6.40
CA HIS A 293 25.36 5.08 -7.67
C HIS A 293 26.57 6.03 -7.53
N ARG A 294 26.64 6.83 -6.47
CA ARG A 294 27.78 7.75 -6.25
C ARG A 294 29.09 7.02 -6.02
N ILE A 295 29.07 5.91 -5.28
CA ILE A 295 30.28 5.10 -5.05
C ILE A 295 30.81 4.59 -6.40
N TYR A 296 29.97 3.95 -7.20
CA TYR A 296 30.36 3.37 -8.49
C TYR A 296 30.72 4.40 -9.56
N THR A 297 30.30 5.65 -9.41
CA THR A 297 30.67 6.75 -10.31
C THR A 297 31.84 7.59 -9.81
N SER A 298 32.33 7.36 -8.58
CA SER A 298 33.47 8.11 -8.03
C SER A 298 34.77 7.69 -8.70
N SER A 299 35.60 8.66 -9.08
CA SER A 299 36.90 8.42 -9.72
C SER A 299 37.85 7.59 -8.84
N SER A 300 37.78 7.76 -7.52
CA SER A 300 38.59 7.04 -6.54
C SER A 300 38.24 5.55 -6.49
N TYR A 301 36.94 5.22 -6.47
CA TYR A 301 36.48 3.84 -6.44
C TYR A 301 36.74 3.13 -7.78
N VAL A 302 36.42 3.79 -8.88
CA VAL A 302 36.62 3.24 -10.23
C VAL A 302 38.10 2.98 -10.53
N SER A 303 39.00 3.91 -10.20
CA SER A 303 40.45 3.74 -10.45
C SER A 303 41.07 2.60 -9.62
N LYS A 304 40.57 2.35 -8.41
CA LYS A 304 41.03 1.27 -7.53
C LYS A 304 40.66 -0.11 -8.08
N HIS A 305 39.47 -0.29 -8.61
CA HIS A 305 38.90 -1.58 -8.94
C HIS A 305 38.97 -1.98 -10.42
N TYR A 306 39.10 -1.00 -11.31
CA TYR A 306 39.00 -1.27 -12.76
C TYR A 306 40.27 -1.00 -13.57
N ASN A 307 41.42 -0.70 -12.96
CA ASN A 307 42.73 -0.47 -13.65
C ASN A 307 42.60 0.48 -14.86
N VAL A 308 41.83 1.56 -14.72
CA VAL A 308 41.53 2.47 -15.83
C VAL A 308 42.62 3.51 -15.98
N SER A 309 43.28 3.52 -17.12
CA SER A 309 44.23 4.59 -17.45
C SER A 309 43.48 5.93 -17.62
N PRO A 310 44.05 7.06 -17.18
CA PRO A 310 43.45 8.39 -17.33
C PRO A 310 43.06 8.78 -18.77
N ASP A 311 43.67 8.13 -19.76
CA ASP A 311 43.42 8.42 -21.19
C ASP A 311 42.11 7.85 -21.75
N ALA A 312 41.43 6.96 -21.00
CA ALA A 312 40.17 6.37 -21.46
C ALA A 312 38.95 7.32 -21.31
N GLU A 313 39.06 8.35 -20.48
CA GLU A 313 38.03 9.38 -20.33
C GLU A 313 37.92 10.28 -21.60
N GLN A 314 39.03 10.48 -22.32
CA GLN A 314 39.06 11.35 -23.53
C GLN A 314 38.52 10.66 -24.79
N GLN A 315 38.35 9.34 -24.80
CA GLN A 315 37.95 8.60 -26.00
C GLN A 315 36.48 8.27 -26.13
N GLY A 316 35.60 8.80 -25.27
CA GLY A 316 34.14 8.69 -25.41
C GLY A 316 33.62 7.23 -25.42
N LYS A 317 34.38 6.25 -24.97
CA LYS A 317 34.04 4.82 -25.01
C LYS A 317 33.48 4.28 -23.70
N ARG A 318 33.09 5.16 -22.76
CA ARG A 318 32.39 4.79 -21.53
C ARG A 318 30.96 5.28 -21.59
N ARG A 319 30.08 4.47 -22.09
CA ARG A 319 28.69 4.51 -21.67
C ARG A 319 28.58 3.68 -20.38
N LEU A 320 28.78 4.33 -19.22
CA LEU A 320 28.00 3.96 -18.06
C LEU A 320 26.54 3.98 -18.52
N CYS A 321 25.75 2.99 -18.20
CA CYS A 321 24.31 3.00 -18.43
C CYS A 321 23.65 4.08 -17.56
N ALA A 322 24.00 5.33 -17.80
CA ALA A 322 23.31 6.51 -17.35
C ALA A 322 22.54 7.02 -18.55
N THR A 323 21.42 6.41 -18.89
CA THR A 323 20.38 7.13 -19.61
C THR A 323 19.80 8.13 -18.63
N SER A 324 19.94 9.40 -19.02
CA SER A 324 19.37 10.57 -18.38
C SER A 324 18.00 10.33 -17.74
N ASP A 325 17.82 10.90 -16.54
CA ASP A 325 16.56 11.32 -15.93
C ASP A 325 15.65 10.28 -15.26
N SER A 326 15.98 9.00 -15.21
CA SER A 326 15.29 8.04 -14.34
C SER A 326 16.29 7.04 -13.78
N LEU A 327 16.37 6.93 -12.45
CA LEU A 327 16.95 5.77 -11.80
C LEU A 327 16.30 4.52 -12.40
N PRO A 328 17.02 3.44 -12.72
CA PRO A 328 16.43 2.22 -13.24
C PRO A 328 15.69 1.50 -12.09
N VAL A 329 14.55 2.04 -11.72
CA VAL A 329 13.56 1.33 -10.93
C VAL A 329 12.89 0.39 -11.90
N LEU A 330 13.18 -0.89 -11.79
CA LEU A 330 12.59 -1.98 -12.58
C LEU A 330 13.13 -2.12 -14.03
N ALA A 331 14.39 -2.48 -14.20
CA ALA A 331 14.83 -3.05 -15.47
C ALA A 331 14.35 -4.51 -15.55
N ASN A 332 13.34 -4.77 -16.38
CA ASN A 332 12.94 -6.11 -16.79
C ASN A 332 14.15 -6.90 -17.31
N ILE A 333 14.37 -8.07 -16.75
CA ILE A 333 15.45 -9.02 -17.06
C ILE A 333 15.29 -9.66 -18.47
N GLU A 334 14.49 -9.12 -19.37
CA GLU A 334 14.27 -9.68 -20.71
C GLU A 334 15.03 -8.99 -21.86
N ASN A 335 15.78 -7.93 -21.61
CA ASN A 335 16.70 -7.41 -22.63
C ASN A 335 18.14 -7.70 -22.24
N GLU A 336 18.75 -8.69 -22.95
CA GLU A 336 20.13 -9.15 -22.86
C GLU A 336 21.17 -8.10 -23.31
N GLU A 337 21.04 -6.84 -22.94
CA GLU A 337 22.18 -5.95 -22.84
C GLU A 337 22.52 -5.77 -21.35
N LYS A 338 23.07 -6.85 -20.76
CA LYS A 338 23.74 -6.80 -19.47
C LYS A 338 24.66 -5.59 -19.49
N CYS A 339 24.43 -4.65 -18.56
CA CYS A 339 25.44 -3.67 -18.21
C CYS A 339 26.73 -4.44 -17.89
N ASN A 340 27.74 -4.33 -18.77
CA ASN A 340 29.02 -5.07 -18.64
C ASN A 340 29.78 -4.73 -17.33
N LEU A 341 29.34 -3.75 -16.56
CA LEU A 341 29.85 -3.41 -15.24
C LEU A 341 29.29 -4.32 -14.13
N CYS A 342 28.07 -4.85 -14.30
CA CYS A 342 27.46 -5.78 -13.34
C CYS A 342 27.76 -7.26 -13.69
N ALA A 343 28.20 -7.55 -14.91
CA ALA A 343 28.43 -8.92 -15.38
C ALA A 343 29.84 -9.47 -15.11
N ASP A 344 30.82 -8.61 -14.82
CA ASP A 344 32.23 -8.98 -14.60
C ASP A 344 32.69 -8.75 -13.16
N SER A 345 31.78 -8.49 -12.20
CA SER A 345 32.24 -8.14 -10.87
C SER A 345 32.14 -9.31 -9.89
N ASP A 346 33.28 -9.93 -9.61
CA ASP A 346 33.64 -10.51 -8.33
C ASP A 346 33.68 -9.43 -7.20
N LEU A 347 33.22 -8.19 -7.48
CA LEU A 347 33.26 -7.05 -6.57
C LEU A 347 31.97 -6.95 -5.78
N PHE A 348 32.00 -7.52 -4.59
CA PHE A 348 30.95 -7.38 -3.60
C PHE A 348 31.21 -6.10 -2.79
N LEU A 349 30.43 -5.05 -2.97
CA LEU A 349 30.63 -3.71 -2.36
C LEU A 349 30.84 -3.79 -0.83
N TRP A 350 30.17 -4.73 -0.17
CA TRP A 350 30.31 -4.94 1.27
C TRP A 350 31.74 -5.24 1.75
N ASP A 351 32.61 -5.73 0.89
CA ASP A 351 34.03 -5.99 1.24
C ASP A 351 34.80 -4.69 1.45
N ASP A 352 34.37 -3.59 0.82
CA ASP A 352 34.96 -2.26 0.99
C ASP A 352 34.28 -1.40 2.06
N ILE A 353 33.09 -1.79 2.52
CA ILE A 353 32.33 -1.02 3.52
C ILE A 353 32.88 -1.30 4.93
N GLU A 354 33.19 -0.23 5.66
CA GLU A 354 33.52 -0.26 7.09
C GLU A 354 32.21 -0.17 7.92
N ARG A 355 31.35 0.82 7.63
CA ARG A 355 30.14 1.11 8.39
C ARG A 355 29.09 1.79 7.52
N VAL A 356 27.82 1.55 7.86
CA VAL A 356 26.66 2.27 7.31
C VAL A 356 25.88 2.91 8.45
N THR A 357 25.52 4.19 8.30
CA THR A 357 24.69 4.90 9.27
C THR A 357 23.41 5.34 8.59
N VAL A 358 22.26 4.94 9.15
CA VAL A 358 20.93 5.35 8.69
C VAL A 358 20.36 6.33 9.70
N HIS A 359 20.13 7.56 9.28
CA HIS A 359 19.67 8.65 10.11
C HIS A 359 18.19 8.86 9.97
N PHE A 360 17.47 8.92 11.09
CA PHE A 360 16.04 9.16 11.16
C PHE A 360 15.70 10.37 12.04
N PRO A 361 14.55 11.01 11.82
CA PRO A 361 13.89 11.77 12.88
C PRO A 361 13.51 10.84 14.05
N PRO A 362 13.52 11.32 15.30
CA PRO A 362 13.11 10.51 16.45
C PRO A 362 11.72 9.86 16.26
N GLY A 363 11.65 8.52 16.30
CA GLY A 363 10.44 7.72 16.18
C GLY A 363 9.91 7.49 14.76
N ALA A 364 10.58 8.00 13.73
CA ALA A 364 10.15 7.81 12.34
C ALA A 364 10.29 6.34 11.86
N ASP A 365 11.16 5.57 12.50
CA ASP A 365 11.41 4.16 12.23
C ASP A 365 10.58 3.18 13.09
N ALA A 366 9.62 3.67 13.87
CA ALA A 366 8.85 2.84 14.83
C ALA A 366 8.15 1.62 14.21
N ALA A 367 7.87 1.64 12.91
CA ALA A 367 7.31 0.50 12.18
C ALA A 367 8.36 -0.51 11.73
N LEU A 368 9.65 -0.15 11.72
CA LEU A 368 10.78 -1.01 11.32
C LEU A 368 11.30 -1.76 12.55
N ARG A 369 10.51 -2.75 13.00
CA ARG A 369 10.68 -3.41 14.30
C ARG A 369 11.89 -4.34 14.43
N TYR A 370 12.38 -4.85 13.30
CA TYR A 370 13.45 -5.84 13.30
C TYR A 370 14.79 -5.20 12.95
N THR A 371 15.73 -5.21 13.88
CA THR A 371 17.12 -4.76 13.67
C THR A 371 18.05 -5.90 13.23
N ALA A 372 17.66 -7.14 13.50
CA ALA A 372 18.37 -8.34 13.12
C ALA A 372 17.37 -9.43 12.65
N PRO A 373 16.70 -9.23 11.51
CA PRO A 373 15.72 -10.17 11.01
C PRO A 373 16.34 -11.53 10.71
N THR A 374 15.55 -12.58 10.92
CA THR A 374 15.95 -13.97 10.68
C THR A 374 15.27 -14.58 9.47
N THR A 375 14.18 -13.99 9.01
CA THR A 375 13.43 -14.40 7.83
C THR A 375 13.22 -13.23 6.87
N GLY A 376 12.99 -13.52 5.61
CA GLY A 376 12.63 -12.50 4.61
C GLY A 376 11.40 -11.68 5.03
N ARG A 377 10.40 -12.33 5.64
CA ARG A 377 9.19 -11.68 6.15
C ARG A 377 9.48 -10.64 7.24
N GLU A 378 10.36 -10.95 8.19
CA GLU A 378 10.86 -9.97 9.16
C GLU A 378 11.65 -8.86 8.48
N GLY A 379 12.39 -9.21 7.42
CA GLY A 379 13.17 -8.29 6.60
C GLY A 379 12.36 -7.17 5.94
N GLN A 380 11.07 -7.39 5.61
CA GLN A 380 10.16 -6.35 5.12
C GLN A 380 10.00 -5.19 6.13
N PHE A 381 10.27 -5.44 7.41
CA PHE A 381 10.16 -4.48 8.52
C PHE A 381 11.53 -4.18 9.14
N SER A 382 12.63 -4.27 8.35
CA SER A 382 14.01 -4.01 8.77
C SER A 382 14.70 -3.09 7.78
N ILE A 383 15.11 -1.90 8.23
CA ILE A 383 15.93 -1.02 7.39
C ILE A 383 17.30 -1.63 7.13
N GLU A 384 17.84 -2.39 8.09
CA GLU A 384 19.13 -3.05 7.97
C GLU A 384 19.13 -4.05 6.81
N TYR A 385 18.06 -4.84 6.68
CA TYR A 385 17.95 -5.81 5.61
C TYR A 385 17.75 -5.17 4.24
N ILE A 386 16.92 -4.12 4.18
CA ILE A 386 16.66 -3.37 2.94
C ILE A 386 17.93 -2.66 2.47
N VAL A 387 18.63 -1.97 3.35
CA VAL A 387 19.92 -1.32 3.05
C VAL A 387 20.99 -2.36 2.65
N TYR A 388 21.02 -3.51 3.34
CA TYR A 388 21.90 -4.61 2.95
C TYR A 388 21.65 -5.03 1.49
N GLN A 389 20.40 -5.26 1.11
CA GLN A 389 20.05 -5.69 -0.25
C GLN A 389 20.51 -4.68 -1.30
N VAL A 390 20.25 -3.41 -1.08
CA VAL A 390 20.63 -2.35 -2.03
C VAL A 390 22.15 -2.27 -2.16
N LEU A 391 22.91 -2.35 -1.06
CA LEU A 391 24.37 -2.34 -1.11
C LEU A 391 24.97 -3.62 -1.72
N ALA A 392 24.29 -4.76 -1.60
CA ALA A 392 24.74 -6.03 -2.13
C ALA A 392 24.40 -6.22 -3.62
N TYR A 393 23.24 -5.75 -4.04
CA TYR A 393 22.67 -6.06 -5.36
C TYR A 393 22.40 -4.83 -6.23
N GLY A 394 22.63 -3.62 -5.72
CA GLY A 394 22.34 -2.36 -6.40
C GLY A 394 20.88 -1.91 -6.32
N ALA A 395 19.97 -2.79 -5.96
CA ALA A 395 18.54 -2.53 -5.78
C ALA A 395 17.94 -3.53 -4.80
N VAL A 396 16.73 -3.24 -4.33
CA VAL A 396 15.94 -4.19 -3.53
C VAL A 396 15.55 -5.41 -4.39
N GLN A 397 15.63 -6.60 -3.79
CA GLN A 397 15.28 -7.87 -4.43
C GLN A 397 14.04 -8.43 -3.74
N ASP A 398 12.89 -8.36 -4.40
CA ASP A 398 11.59 -8.74 -3.83
C ASP A 398 11.54 -10.22 -3.41
N GLU A 399 12.23 -11.10 -4.14
CA GLU A 399 12.32 -12.53 -3.83
C GLU A 399 13.01 -12.82 -2.49
N LEU A 400 13.89 -11.93 -2.04
CA LEU A 400 14.56 -12.09 -0.76
C LEU A 400 13.63 -11.84 0.44
N PHE A 401 12.44 -11.27 0.23
CA PHE A 401 11.43 -11.18 1.28
C PHE A 401 10.63 -12.48 1.46
N LYS A 402 10.77 -13.44 0.55
CA LYS A 402 10.07 -14.74 0.58
C LYS A 402 10.89 -15.85 1.24
N ILE A 403 12.17 -15.62 1.54
CA ILE A 403 13.05 -16.67 2.10
C ILE A 403 12.69 -16.97 3.56
N ASP A 404 12.74 -18.26 3.91
CA ASP A 404 12.42 -18.75 5.27
C ASP A 404 13.54 -18.42 6.28
N SER A 405 14.77 -18.28 5.83
CA SER A 405 15.92 -18.03 6.71
C SER A 405 16.95 -17.13 6.04
N ILE A 406 17.36 -16.08 6.75
CA ILE A 406 18.48 -15.20 6.37
C ILE A 406 19.77 -15.78 6.90
N ASP A 407 20.75 -15.99 6.02
CA ASP A 407 22.06 -16.55 6.36
C ASP A 407 22.81 -15.72 7.42
N GLN A 408 23.64 -16.41 8.22
CA GLN A 408 24.44 -15.76 9.25
C GLN A 408 25.39 -14.71 8.65
N SER A 409 26.00 -14.97 7.49
CA SER A 409 26.87 -14.02 6.79
C SER A 409 26.15 -12.71 6.44
N VAL A 410 24.89 -12.77 6.01
CA VAL A 410 24.06 -11.60 5.75
C VAL A 410 23.79 -10.84 7.05
N ARG A 411 23.50 -11.55 8.15
CA ARG A 411 23.31 -10.93 9.47
C ARG A 411 24.57 -10.25 9.98
N ASP A 412 25.75 -10.83 9.69
CA ASP A 412 27.04 -10.23 10.03
C ASP A 412 27.28 -8.92 9.27
N TYR A 413 26.87 -8.83 8.00
CA TYR A 413 26.90 -7.57 7.26
C TYR A 413 25.91 -6.55 7.84
N MET A 414 24.67 -6.94 8.13
CA MET A 414 23.66 -6.06 8.74
C MET A 414 24.12 -5.48 10.09
N SER A 415 24.95 -6.19 10.85
CA SER A 415 25.50 -5.70 12.12
C SER A 415 26.38 -4.44 11.99
N ARG A 416 26.81 -4.09 10.77
CA ARG A 416 27.56 -2.85 10.46
C ARG A 416 26.64 -1.67 10.15
N ILE A 417 25.32 -1.86 10.16
CA ILE A 417 24.31 -0.83 9.88
C ILE A 417 23.78 -0.31 11.22
N GLU A 418 23.96 0.98 11.46
CA GLU A 418 23.56 1.64 12.70
C GLU A 418 22.43 2.64 12.42
N ARG A 419 21.40 2.66 13.29
CA ARG A 419 20.36 3.71 13.28
C ARG A 419 20.78 4.85 14.19
N VAL A 420 20.65 6.09 13.67
CA VAL A 420 20.92 7.31 14.42
C VAL A 420 19.70 8.25 14.32
N TYR A 421 19.38 8.92 15.42
CA TYR A 421 18.17 9.75 15.53
C TYR A 421 18.55 11.24 15.65
N ASP A 422 19.27 11.74 14.65
CA ASP A 422 19.83 13.11 14.62
C ASP A 422 19.16 14.04 13.60
N LEU A 423 18.18 13.55 12.83
CA LEU A 423 17.43 14.40 11.93
C LEU A 423 16.34 15.18 12.67
N PRO A 424 16.00 16.39 12.18
CA PRO A 424 14.93 17.18 12.77
C PRO A 424 13.59 16.41 12.70
N LYS A 425 12.77 16.59 13.73
CA LYS A 425 11.41 16.04 13.73
C LYS A 425 10.61 16.70 12.61
N VAL A 426 10.01 15.89 11.74
CA VAL A 426 9.12 16.32 10.67
C VAL A 426 7.66 16.05 11.04
N SER A 427 6.72 16.59 10.24
CA SER A 427 5.30 16.29 10.40
C SER A 427 5.02 14.80 10.15
N GLN A 428 3.90 14.30 10.65
CA GLN A 428 3.51 12.92 10.48
C GLN A 428 3.32 12.53 8.98
N SER A 429 3.01 13.52 8.14
CA SER A 429 2.84 13.36 6.70
C SER A 429 4.13 13.41 5.90
N GLU A 430 5.25 13.76 6.52
CA GLU A 430 6.55 13.87 5.89
C GLU A 430 7.47 12.75 6.35
N ARG A 431 8.35 12.31 5.47
CA ARG A 431 9.39 11.33 5.76
C ARG A 431 10.72 11.86 5.26
N ILE A 432 11.75 11.62 6.03
CA ILE A 432 13.13 11.94 5.64
C ILE A 432 14.05 10.88 6.22
N THR A 433 14.98 10.40 5.39
CA THR A 433 16.04 9.49 5.83
C THR A 433 17.34 9.91 5.14
N LYS A 434 18.43 9.93 5.90
CA LYS A 434 19.76 10.15 5.39
C LYS A 434 20.57 8.87 5.58
N VAL A 435 21.29 8.44 4.56
CA VAL A 435 22.17 7.26 4.59
C VAL A 435 23.60 7.72 4.36
N THR A 436 24.51 7.30 5.24
CA THR A 436 25.96 7.53 5.13
C THR A 436 26.67 6.19 5.08
N VAL A 437 27.43 5.94 4.02
CA VAL A 437 28.30 4.78 3.86
C VAL A 437 29.75 5.24 4.02
N THR A 438 30.48 4.61 4.94
CA THR A 438 31.91 4.83 5.16
C THR A 438 32.67 3.63 4.62
N LEU A 439 33.60 3.86 3.69
CA LEU A 439 34.47 2.83 3.15
C LEU A 439 35.72 2.62 4.04
N LYS A 440 36.35 1.45 3.97
CA LYS A 440 37.60 1.10 4.71
C LYS A 440 38.78 2.02 4.39
N ASN A 441 38.75 2.73 3.26
CA ASN A 441 39.76 3.74 2.93
C ASN A 441 39.50 5.10 3.57
N GLY A 442 38.41 5.25 4.36
CA GLY A 442 38.01 6.47 5.03
C GLY A 442 37.11 7.41 4.21
N GLU A 443 36.85 7.10 2.94
CA GLU A 443 35.90 7.89 2.13
C GLU A 443 34.48 7.69 2.65
N THR A 444 33.66 8.76 2.58
CA THR A 444 32.26 8.74 3.00
C THR A 444 31.36 9.24 1.89
N PHE A 445 30.24 8.54 1.70
CA PHE A 445 29.18 8.91 0.75
C PHE A 445 27.89 9.08 1.51
N THR A 446 27.19 10.19 1.27
CA THR A 446 25.97 10.53 2.01
C THR A 446 24.92 11.02 1.05
N GLU A 447 23.69 10.51 1.19
CA GLU A 447 22.50 10.97 0.49
C GLU A 447 21.33 11.13 1.45
N THR A 448 20.41 12.04 1.09
CA THR A 448 19.21 12.33 1.89
C THR A 448 18.01 12.36 0.97
N VAL A 449 16.99 11.58 1.31
CA VAL A 449 15.73 11.50 0.57
C VAL A 449 14.56 11.90 1.47
N ASN A 450 13.67 12.73 0.92
CA ASN A 450 12.43 13.16 1.59
C ASN A 450 11.18 13.03 0.69
N ASN A 451 11.35 12.89 -0.62
CA ASN A 451 10.27 12.68 -1.58
C ASN A 451 10.61 11.50 -2.50
N PRO A 452 10.69 10.28 -1.97
CA PRO A 452 11.02 9.10 -2.75
C PRO A 452 9.92 8.81 -3.78
N LYS A 453 10.24 7.98 -4.76
CA LYS A 453 9.26 7.48 -5.73
C LYS A 453 8.07 6.82 -5.01
N GLY A 454 6.86 7.14 -5.46
CA GLY A 454 5.61 6.73 -4.82
C GLY A 454 5.15 7.61 -3.65
N SER A 455 5.92 8.65 -3.27
CA SER A 455 5.47 9.65 -2.30
C SER A 455 4.44 10.63 -2.92
N PRO A 456 3.64 11.33 -2.12
CA PRO A 456 2.67 12.30 -2.63
C PRO A 456 3.26 13.40 -3.53
N LYS A 457 4.53 13.76 -3.30
CA LYS A 457 5.25 14.79 -4.09
C LYS A 457 6.02 14.20 -5.28
N ASN A 458 6.16 12.89 -5.36
CA ASN A 458 6.78 12.15 -6.46
C ASN A 458 5.96 10.86 -6.72
N PRO A 459 4.71 10.99 -7.17
CA PRO A 459 3.78 9.86 -7.28
C PRO A 459 4.21 8.85 -8.33
N LEU A 460 3.67 7.64 -8.24
CA LEU A 460 3.79 6.65 -9.30
C LEU A 460 3.07 7.14 -10.57
N THR A 461 3.72 6.96 -11.69
CA THR A 461 3.15 7.19 -13.01
C THR A 461 2.39 5.95 -13.50
N MET A 462 1.63 6.06 -14.58
CA MET A 462 1.00 4.91 -15.22
C MET A 462 2.04 3.87 -15.69
N GLU A 463 3.23 4.31 -16.09
CA GLU A 463 4.31 3.39 -16.45
C GLU A 463 4.82 2.60 -15.24
N ASP A 464 5.01 3.26 -14.10
CA ASP A 464 5.38 2.55 -12.86
C ASP A 464 4.31 1.52 -12.45
N ILE A 465 3.03 1.86 -12.62
CA ILE A 465 1.92 0.94 -12.36
C ILE A 465 1.94 -0.25 -13.34
N ARG A 466 2.22 -0.01 -14.64
CA ARG A 466 2.37 -1.10 -15.62
C ARG A 466 3.48 -2.06 -15.24
N ILE A 467 4.61 -1.53 -14.79
CA ILE A 467 5.74 -2.34 -14.33
C ILE A 467 5.34 -3.15 -13.08
N LYS A 468 4.68 -2.52 -12.12
CA LYS A 468 4.21 -3.19 -10.90
C LYS A 468 3.18 -4.31 -11.21
N LEU A 469 2.23 -4.08 -12.11
CA LEU A 469 1.30 -5.10 -12.62
C LEU A 469 2.05 -6.23 -13.35
N GLY A 470 3.11 -5.90 -14.07
CA GLY A 470 3.95 -6.83 -14.83
C GLY A 470 4.73 -7.84 -13.98
N LEU A 471 4.79 -7.65 -12.66
CA LEU A 471 5.34 -8.66 -11.74
C LEU A 471 4.52 -9.96 -11.74
N THR A 472 3.25 -9.90 -12.18
CA THR A 472 2.34 -11.05 -12.14
C THR A 472 1.55 -11.24 -13.43
N LEU A 473 1.23 -10.16 -14.14
CA LEU A 473 0.38 -10.17 -15.32
C LEU A 473 1.20 -10.03 -16.60
N GLU A 474 0.78 -10.74 -17.67
CA GLU A 474 1.34 -10.53 -19.00
C GLU A 474 0.92 -9.17 -19.57
N ALA A 475 1.73 -8.58 -20.46
CA ALA A 475 1.48 -7.28 -21.07
C ALA A 475 0.07 -7.13 -21.67
N LYS A 476 -0.45 -8.18 -22.33
CA LYS A 476 -1.81 -8.18 -22.88
C LYS A 476 -2.91 -8.14 -21.81
N GLN A 477 -2.68 -8.78 -20.66
CA GLN A 477 -3.63 -8.73 -19.54
C GLN A 477 -3.63 -7.34 -18.91
N ILE A 478 -2.45 -6.72 -18.74
CA ILE A 478 -2.31 -5.34 -18.26
C ILE A 478 -3.07 -4.37 -19.17
N ASP A 479 -2.87 -4.46 -20.48
CA ASP A 479 -3.56 -3.59 -21.44
C ASP A 479 -5.08 -3.74 -21.33
N ARG A 480 -5.61 -4.95 -21.26
CA ARG A 480 -7.05 -5.21 -21.12
C ARG A 480 -7.62 -4.69 -19.81
N VAL A 481 -6.91 -4.86 -18.70
CA VAL A 481 -7.32 -4.30 -17.39
C VAL A 481 -7.41 -2.77 -17.47
N ILE A 482 -6.38 -2.12 -18.01
CA ILE A 482 -6.35 -0.67 -18.14
C ILE A 482 -7.42 -0.19 -19.11
N GLU A 483 -7.59 -0.81 -20.28
CA GLU A 483 -8.61 -0.46 -21.27
C GLU A 483 -10.02 -0.61 -20.73
N ALA A 484 -10.31 -1.71 -20.05
CA ALA A 484 -11.61 -1.96 -19.44
C ALA A 484 -11.97 -0.95 -18.35
N PHE A 485 -10.95 -0.38 -17.69
CA PHE A 485 -11.11 0.64 -16.68
C PHE A 485 -11.19 2.07 -17.25
N THR A 486 -10.53 2.35 -18.38
CA THR A 486 -10.41 3.70 -18.93
C THR A 486 -11.41 3.99 -20.07
N ASN A 487 -11.79 2.99 -20.85
CA ASN A 487 -12.53 3.16 -22.11
C ASN A 487 -14.04 2.95 -21.99
N THR A 488 -14.55 2.61 -20.82
CA THR A 488 -15.98 2.36 -20.59
C THR A 488 -16.50 3.13 -19.38
N ASP A 489 -17.76 3.52 -19.40
CA ASP A 489 -18.43 4.14 -18.25
C ASP A 489 -18.94 3.09 -17.23
N ARG A 490 -19.12 1.84 -17.69
CA ARG A 490 -19.61 0.72 -16.89
C ARG A 490 -18.49 -0.20 -16.45
N VAL A 491 -18.65 -0.79 -15.27
CA VAL A 491 -17.67 -1.74 -14.71
C VAL A 491 -17.75 -3.14 -15.31
N GLU A 492 -18.82 -3.46 -16.05
CA GLU A 492 -19.06 -4.81 -16.62
C GLU A 492 -17.88 -5.34 -17.46
N PRO A 493 -17.28 -4.58 -18.40
CA PRO A 493 -16.13 -5.07 -19.17
C PRO A 493 -14.95 -5.44 -18.31
N PHE A 494 -14.70 -4.67 -17.26
CA PHE A 494 -13.65 -4.94 -16.30
C PHE A 494 -13.91 -6.25 -15.52
N LEU A 495 -15.12 -6.43 -15.01
CA LEU A 495 -15.50 -7.65 -14.30
C LEU A 495 -15.37 -8.90 -15.19
N ARG A 496 -15.66 -8.77 -16.49
CA ARG A 496 -15.44 -9.85 -17.48
C ARG A 496 -13.93 -10.14 -17.64
N THR A 497 -13.08 -9.11 -17.71
CA THR A 497 -11.62 -9.26 -17.81
C THR A 497 -11.06 -9.94 -16.57
N LEU A 498 -11.42 -9.50 -15.39
CA LEU A 498 -10.95 -10.11 -14.14
C LEU A 498 -11.27 -11.60 -14.06
N ARG A 499 -12.48 -12.00 -14.48
CA ARG A 499 -12.96 -13.38 -14.43
C ARG A 499 -12.40 -14.25 -15.59
N GLY A 500 -12.38 -13.70 -16.80
CA GLY A 500 -12.01 -14.44 -18.03
C GLY A 500 -10.52 -14.64 -18.21
N GLU A 501 -9.69 -13.76 -17.70
CA GLU A 501 -8.23 -13.76 -17.91
C GLU A 501 -7.45 -14.32 -16.70
N GLY A 502 -8.13 -14.73 -15.63
CA GLY A 502 -7.47 -15.23 -14.43
C GLY A 502 -6.67 -14.16 -13.68
N VAL A 503 -7.05 -12.89 -13.81
CA VAL A 503 -6.39 -11.76 -13.11
C VAL A 503 -6.67 -11.81 -11.61
N LEU A 504 -7.84 -12.31 -11.21
CA LEU A 504 -8.20 -12.61 -9.83
C LEU A 504 -8.86 -14.00 -9.73
N HIS A 505 -8.56 -14.75 -8.69
CA HIS A 505 -8.96 -16.15 -8.55
C HIS A 505 -10.24 -16.37 -7.71
N VAL A 506 -10.87 -15.31 -7.12
CA VAL A 506 -12.08 -15.44 -6.24
C VAL A 506 -13.28 -14.66 -6.77
#